data_74f8936db59808301ecb5f55d73e4459
#
_entry.id   74f8936db59808301ecb5f55d73e4459
#
_cell.length_a   1.000
_cell.length_b   1.000
_cell.length_c   1.000
_cell.angle_alpha   90.00
_cell.angle_beta   90.00
_cell.angle_gamma   90.00
#
_symmetry.space_group_name_H-M   'P 1'
#
loop_
_entity.id
_entity.type
_entity.pdbx_description
1 polymer ?
#
loop_
_entity_poly.entity_id
_entity_poly.type
_entity_poly.pdbx_seq_one_letter_code
_entity_poly.pdbx_strand_id
1 'polypeptide(L)'
;CIIMNGHRVATNGDIRLEATPGQWQPVPKQLDRKLGDNSITATLCYPDSSRHLTGFNPMIYPDLHLIYTVNVESKGKNIEVTVDLDRPIPQEFIGKVGFNLEFFPGSLFGKPWIMDGQSGIFPQQPNSPLMTTQPNYLHTGNYHDGKKSLADMDKLIGKGYSPIVADDIISEPYAKGTKFTSRPDDPYNKVTIESLSGDLQLFDGRMNHNNGWFVLRSNIKPGVTKGAVKWIITPNVVADWMYQPVIQTSQIGYHPTQDKEAVIEMDIRDNRKETAQIIRIDADGEKVVKNVTPANWGKFLRYNYLKVNFTDVKEPGLYKIKYNTSVSP
;
A
#
# COMPACT_ATOMS: atom_id res chain seq x y z
N CYS A 1 5.99 2.92 4.96
CA CYS A 1 5.03 3.39 3.94
C CYS A 1 5.56 4.64 3.24
N ILE A 2 5.05 4.91 2.03
CA ILE A 2 5.31 6.14 1.28
C ILE A 2 4.06 7.01 1.39
N ILE A 3 4.24 8.23 1.87
CA ILE A 3 3.18 9.24 1.93
C ILE A 3 3.61 10.42 1.07
N MET A 4 2.78 10.79 0.11
CA MET A 4 3.00 11.94 -0.76
C MET A 4 1.77 12.84 -0.75
N ASN A 5 1.99 14.13 -0.55
CA ASN A 5 0.92 15.12 -0.63
C ASN A 5 -0.33 14.72 0.18
N GLY A 6 -0.12 14.23 1.42
CA GLY A 6 -1.18 13.78 2.31
C GLY A 6 -1.76 12.38 2.01
N HIS A 7 -1.43 11.78 0.88
CA HIS A 7 -1.93 10.46 0.50
C HIS A 7 -0.90 9.37 0.76
N ARG A 8 -1.36 8.25 1.34
CA ARG A 8 -0.55 7.04 1.45
C ARG A 8 -0.54 6.34 0.09
N VAL A 9 0.65 6.32 -0.54
CA VAL A 9 0.84 5.75 -1.88
C VAL A 9 1.17 4.27 -1.80
N ALA A 10 2.05 3.91 -0.86
CA ALA A 10 2.51 2.54 -0.68
C ALA A 10 2.75 2.20 0.79
N THR A 11 2.75 0.92 1.10
CA THR A 11 2.94 0.35 2.44
C THR A 11 3.83 -0.90 2.38
N ASN A 12 4.07 -1.54 3.53
CA ASN A 12 4.69 -2.85 3.67
C ASN A 12 5.97 -3.07 2.82
N GLY A 13 7.03 -2.32 3.13
CA GLY A 13 8.37 -2.60 2.61
C GLY A 13 9.04 -3.68 3.45
N ASP A 14 8.88 -4.97 3.11
CA ASP A 14 9.41 -6.09 3.88
C ASP A 14 9.75 -7.32 3.02
N ILE A 15 10.48 -8.27 3.64
CA ILE A 15 10.78 -9.56 3.04
C ILE A 15 9.54 -10.46 3.13
N ARG A 16 9.25 -11.14 2.02
CA ARG A 16 8.19 -12.13 1.90
C ARG A 16 8.69 -13.41 1.24
N LEU A 17 8.15 -14.54 1.71
CA LEU A 17 8.29 -15.84 1.04
C LEU A 17 6.95 -16.17 0.39
N GLU A 18 6.91 -16.11 -0.92
CA GLU A 18 5.67 -16.20 -1.68
C GLU A 18 5.82 -17.06 -2.93
N ALA A 19 4.84 -17.89 -3.19
CA ALA A 19 4.62 -18.45 -4.52
C ALA A 19 4.13 -17.35 -5.44
N THR A 20 3.19 -16.57 -4.95
CA THR A 20 2.61 -15.42 -5.63
C THR A 20 2.66 -14.21 -4.72
N PRO A 21 3.22 -13.08 -5.16
CA PRO A 21 3.21 -11.86 -4.36
C PRO A 21 1.79 -11.45 -4.01
N GLY A 22 1.61 -11.13 -2.73
CA GLY A 22 0.35 -10.63 -2.26
C GLY A 22 -0.53 -11.61 -1.53
N GLN A 23 -0.15 -12.88 -1.38
CA GLN A 23 -0.84 -13.80 -0.49
C GLN A 23 -0.75 -13.33 0.97
N TRP A 24 -1.76 -13.66 1.76
CA TRP A 24 -1.70 -13.42 3.19
C TRP A 24 -0.61 -14.28 3.82
N GLN A 25 0.34 -13.64 4.45
CA GLN A 25 1.54 -14.28 4.98
C GLN A 25 1.84 -13.85 6.40
N PRO A 26 2.63 -14.67 7.12
CA PRO A 26 3.22 -14.24 8.37
C PRO A 26 3.99 -12.92 8.18
N VAL A 27 3.87 -12.07 9.16
CA VAL A 27 4.62 -10.80 9.19
C VAL A 27 5.99 -11.00 9.84
N PRO A 28 7.00 -10.17 9.53
CA PRO A 28 8.25 -10.19 10.25
C PRO A 28 8.09 -9.63 11.67
N LYS A 29 8.92 -10.11 12.59
CA LYS A 29 9.09 -9.58 13.93
C LYS A 29 10.17 -8.52 13.92
N GLN A 30 9.85 -7.32 14.41
CA GLN A 30 10.85 -6.29 14.63
C GLN A 30 11.71 -6.65 15.86
N LEU A 31 13.03 -6.71 15.68
CA LEU A 31 14.00 -6.98 16.73
C LEU A 31 14.62 -5.70 17.28
N ASP A 32 15.01 -4.77 16.40
CA ASP A 32 15.65 -3.51 16.75
C ASP A 32 15.26 -2.40 15.76
N ARG A 33 15.41 -1.15 16.18
CA ARG A 33 15.22 0.03 15.36
C ARG A 33 16.16 1.13 15.81
N LYS A 34 16.93 1.67 14.88
CA LYS A 34 17.86 2.79 15.10
C LYS A 34 17.45 3.98 14.24
N LEU A 35 17.49 5.15 14.83
CA LEU A 35 17.23 6.43 14.17
C LEU A 35 18.55 7.16 14.01
N GLY A 36 18.87 7.58 12.80
CA GLY A 36 19.91 8.55 12.47
C GLY A 36 19.29 9.88 12.07
N ASP A 37 20.12 10.87 11.76
CA ASP A 37 19.66 12.22 11.38
C ASP A 37 18.80 12.20 10.11
N ASN A 38 19.17 11.40 9.14
CA ASN A 38 18.49 11.27 7.85
C ASN A 38 18.20 9.80 7.48
N SER A 39 18.28 8.88 8.44
CA SER A 39 18.12 7.45 8.19
C SER A 39 17.35 6.74 9.30
N ILE A 40 16.74 5.63 8.94
CA ILE A 40 16.13 4.68 9.84
C ILE A 40 16.62 3.29 9.45
N THR A 41 17.12 2.54 10.42
CA THR A 41 17.50 1.14 10.25
C THR A 41 16.63 0.28 11.15
N ALA A 42 15.94 -0.70 10.58
CA ALA A 42 15.19 -1.71 11.31
C ALA A 42 15.82 -3.08 11.11
N THR A 43 16.00 -3.82 12.20
CA THR A 43 16.38 -5.24 12.18
C THR A 43 15.14 -6.08 12.43
N LEU A 44 14.89 -7.04 11.56
CA LEU A 44 13.68 -7.86 11.57
C LEU A 44 14.05 -9.35 11.46
N CYS A 45 13.17 -10.20 11.94
CA CYS A 45 13.24 -11.65 11.74
C CYS A 45 11.98 -12.11 11.00
N TYR A 46 12.14 -12.82 9.90
CA TYR A 46 11.03 -13.36 9.12
C TYR A 46 11.02 -14.89 9.14
N PRO A 47 9.86 -15.48 9.37
CA PRO A 47 8.65 -14.88 9.90
C PRO A 47 8.73 -14.60 11.40
N ASP A 48 7.69 -13.96 11.98
CA ASP A 48 7.51 -13.88 13.42
C ASP A 48 7.01 -15.23 13.94
N SER A 49 7.94 -16.12 14.32
CA SER A 49 7.63 -17.48 14.82
C SER A 49 6.94 -17.50 16.19
N SER A 50 6.85 -16.36 16.89
CA SER A 50 6.05 -16.23 18.11
C SER A 50 4.54 -16.14 17.83
N ARG A 51 4.15 -15.98 16.58
CA ARG A 51 2.77 -15.97 16.10
C ARG A 51 2.46 -17.24 15.33
N HIS A 52 1.18 -17.49 15.08
CA HIS A 52 0.78 -18.59 14.22
C HIS A 52 1.39 -18.45 12.83
N LEU A 53 2.17 -19.45 12.43
CA LEU A 53 2.65 -19.61 11.06
C LEU A 53 1.59 -20.25 10.15
N THR A 54 0.41 -20.53 10.68
CA THR A 54 -0.73 -21.01 9.92
C THR A 54 -1.35 -19.86 9.16
N GLY A 55 -1.31 -19.94 7.85
CA GLY A 55 -2.01 -19.02 6.97
C GLY A 55 -3.51 -19.34 6.91
N PHE A 56 -4.17 -18.84 5.86
CA PHE A 56 -5.58 -19.12 5.63
C PHE A 56 -5.70 -20.59 5.20
N ASN A 57 -6.33 -21.36 6.05
CA ASN A 57 -6.59 -22.80 6.03
C ASN A 57 -6.17 -23.60 4.76
N PRO A 58 -5.42 -24.67 4.87
CA PRO A 58 -4.65 -25.22 5.99
C PRO A 58 -3.14 -24.94 5.86
N MET A 59 -2.79 -23.81 5.28
CA MET A 59 -1.40 -23.46 4.94
C MET A 59 -0.56 -23.24 6.20
N ILE A 60 0.58 -23.90 6.28
CA ILE A 60 1.60 -23.70 7.30
C ILE A 60 2.85 -23.14 6.61
N TYR A 61 3.26 -21.94 6.98
CA TYR A 61 4.45 -21.32 6.44
C TYR A 61 5.72 -21.87 7.12
N PRO A 62 6.79 -22.11 6.34
CA PRO A 62 8.05 -22.52 6.91
C PRO A 62 8.67 -21.41 7.76
N ASP A 63 9.20 -21.79 8.93
CA ASP A 63 9.96 -20.87 9.77
C ASP A 63 11.38 -20.73 9.24
N LEU A 64 11.62 -19.73 8.41
CA LEU A 64 12.93 -19.46 7.86
C LEU A 64 13.90 -18.90 8.90
N HIS A 65 13.38 -18.28 9.95
CA HIS A 65 14.19 -17.57 10.95
C HIS A 65 15.28 -16.69 10.30
N LEU A 66 14.91 -15.98 9.25
CA LEU A 66 15.80 -15.11 8.47
C LEU A 66 15.89 -13.75 9.13
N ILE A 67 17.07 -13.39 9.63
CA ILE A 67 17.32 -12.05 10.16
C ILE A 67 17.81 -11.16 9.04
N TYR A 68 17.23 -9.96 8.93
CA TYR A 68 17.61 -8.98 7.95
C TYR A 68 17.48 -7.56 8.49
N THR A 69 18.18 -6.64 7.86
CA THR A 69 18.07 -5.21 8.15
C THR A 69 17.51 -4.48 6.95
N VAL A 70 16.64 -3.52 7.21
CA VAL A 70 16.18 -2.55 6.22
C VAL A 70 16.69 -1.19 6.65
N ASN A 71 17.56 -0.59 5.84
CA ASN A 71 18.00 0.78 6.01
C ASN A 71 17.28 1.67 4.99
N VAL A 72 16.68 2.74 5.48
CA VAL A 72 16.02 3.77 4.67
C VAL A 72 16.73 5.09 4.95
N GLU A 73 17.34 5.67 3.93
CA GLU A 73 18.16 6.88 4.05
C GLU A 73 17.71 7.95 3.04
N SER A 74 17.56 9.17 3.51
CA SER A 74 17.28 10.33 2.66
C SER A 74 18.57 10.87 2.05
N LYS A 75 18.64 10.93 0.71
CA LYS A 75 19.79 11.45 -0.06
C LYS A 75 19.34 12.54 -1.04
N GLY A 76 19.30 13.76 -0.55
CA GLY A 76 18.81 14.90 -1.34
C GLY A 76 17.33 14.73 -1.73
N LYS A 77 17.05 14.57 -3.03
CA LYS A 77 15.68 14.36 -3.54
C LYS A 77 15.25 12.88 -3.53
N ASN A 78 16.16 11.98 -3.21
CA ASN A 78 15.95 10.53 -3.27
C ASN A 78 15.88 9.93 -1.87
N ILE A 79 15.28 8.76 -1.80
CA ILE A 79 15.30 7.88 -0.64
C ILE A 79 15.94 6.58 -1.09
N GLU A 80 17.03 6.19 -0.44
CA GLU A 80 17.69 4.92 -0.67
C GLU A 80 17.17 3.88 0.32
N VAL A 81 16.77 2.71 -0.19
CA VAL A 81 16.39 1.55 0.60
C VAL A 81 17.41 0.46 0.37
N THR A 82 18.05 -0.01 1.44
CA THR A 82 19.02 -1.12 1.39
C THR A 82 18.57 -2.23 2.31
N VAL A 83 18.58 -3.46 1.82
CA VAL A 83 18.29 -4.66 2.60
C VAL A 83 19.54 -5.54 2.65
N ASP A 84 19.98 -5.86 3.87
CA ASP A 84 21.04 -6.80 4.16
C ASP A 84 20.47 -8.02 4.90
N LEU A 85 21.00 -9.20 4.60
CA LEU A 85 20.63 -10.46 5.24
C LEU A 85 21.76 -10.93 6.15
N ASP A 86 21.43 -11.65 7.22
CA ASP A 86 22.40 -12.30 8.10
C ASP A 86 23.08 -13.51 7.43
N ARG A 87 22.37 -14.17 6.51
CA ARG A 87 22.83 -15.31 5.76
C ARG A 87 22.19 -15.39 4.37
N PRO A 88 22.77 -16.13 3.41
CA PRO A 88 22.14 -16.37 2.12
C PRO A 88 20.79 -17.09 2.25
N ILE A 89 19.90 -16.83 1.31
CA ILE A 89 18.62 -17.54 1.19
C ILE A 89 18.91 -19.02 0.92
N PRO A 90 18.26 -19.97 1.63
CA PRO A 90 18.36 -21.39 1.33
C PRO A 90 17.97 -21.70 -0.12
N GLN A 91 18.66 -22.68 -0.72
CA GLN A 91 18.54 -22.99 -2.15
C GLN A 91 17.10 -23.27 -2.60
N GLU A 92 16.32 -23.94 -1.76
CA GLU A 92 14.93 -24.30 -2.04
C GLU A 92 13.97 -23.09 -2.06
N PHE A 93 14.40 -21.94 -1.55
CA PHE A 93 13.61 -20.69 -1.53
C PHE A 93 14.10 -19.63 -2.52
N ILE A 94 15.10 -19.96 -3.33
CA ILE A 94 15.54 -19.06 -4.39
C ILE A 94 14.41 -18.82 -5.38
N GLY A 95 14.20 -17.55 -5.74
CA GLY A 95 13.10 -17.10 -6.59
C GLY A 95 11.75 -16.94 -5.85
N LYS A 96 11.68 -17.29 -4.57
CA LYS A 96 10.47 -17.23 -3.75
C LYS A 96 10.56 -16.23 -2.61
N VAL A 97 11.77 -15.95 -2.14
CA VAL A 97 12.02 -14.89 -1.17
C VAL A 97 12.35 -13.60 -1.91
N GLY A 98 11.62 -12.56 -1.60
CA GLY A 98 11.80 -11.24 -2.19
C GLY A 98 11.41 -10.12 -1.26
N PHE A 99 11.79 -8.91 -1.61
CA PHE A 99 11.38 -7.68 -0.93
C PHE A 99 10.22 -7.05 -1.69
N ASN A 100 9.12 -6.83 -1.00
CA ASN A 100 7.89 -6.28 -1.55
C ASN A 100 7.68 -4.83 -1.11
N LEU A 101 7.05 -4.05 -1.99
CA LEU A 101 6.38 -2.80 -1.66
C LEU A 101 4.96 -2.87 -2.21
N GLU A 102 3.98 -2.62 -1.37
CA GLU A 102 2.56 -2.75 -1.69
C GLU A 102 1.92 -1.38 -1.94
N PHE A 103 1.24 -1.24 -3.07
CA PHE A 103 0.56 -0.01 -3.48
C PHE A 103 -0.94 -0.12 -3.29
N PHE A 104 -1.57 0.97 -2.84
CA PHE A 104 -3.02 1.05 -2.61
C PHE A 104 -3.78 1.08 -3.94
N PRO A 105 -4.58 0.05 -4.27
CA PRO A 105 -5.24 -0.05 -5.57
C PRO A 105 -6.23 1.09 -5.82
N GLY A 106 -6.99 1.49 -4.79
CA GLY A 106 -8.03 2.52 -4.94
C GLY A 106 -7.52 3.85 -5.47
N SER A 107 -6.24 4.20 -5.20
CA SER A 107 -5.61 5.41 -5.74
C SER A 107 -5.00 5.21 -7.13
N LEU A 108 -4.93 3.97 -7.62
CA LEU A 108 -4.23 3.58 -8.84
C LEU A 108 -5.14 3.13 -9.97
N PHE A 109 -6.39 2.75 -9.70
CA PHE A 109 -7.32 2.28 -10.73
C PHE A 109 -7.40 3.27 -11.91
N GLY A 110 -7.17 2.76 -13.12
CA GLY A 110 -7.15 3.55 -14.34
C GLY A 110 -5.94 4.47 -14.50
N LYS A 111 -4.97 4.42 -13.60
CA LYS A 111 -3.75 5.25 -13.67
C LYS A 111 -2.63 4.51 -14.42
N PRO A 112 -1.80 5.24 -15.18
CA PRO A 112 -0.71 4.64 -15.92
C PRO A 112 0.48 4.27 -15.03
N TRP A 113 1.26 3.31 -15.53
CA TRP A 113 2.60 2.97 -15.05
C TRP A 113 3.55 2.78 -16.23
N ILE A 114 4.85 2.94 -15.97
CA ILE A 114 5.93 2.67 -16.91
C ILE A 114 6.99 1.83 -16.19
N MET A 115 7.52 0.81 -16.87
CA MET A 115 8.67 0.04 -16.41
C MET A 115 9.65 -0.18 -17.57
N ASP A 116 10.75 0.53 -17.55
CA ASP A 116 11.76 0.63 -18.62
C ASP A 116 11.15 0.83 -20.02
N GLY A 117 10.84 0.43 -20.89
CA GLY A 117 10.14 0.70 -22.14
C GLY A 117 8.71 0.13 -22.19
N GLN A 118 8.29 -0.54 -21.14
CA GLN A 118 6.94 -1.11 -21.06
C GLN A 118 6.01 -0.11 -20.37
N SER A 119 4.75 -0.11 -20.75
CA SER A 119 3.72 0.73 -20.10
C SER A 119 2.39 0.02 -20.03
N GLY A 120 1.58 0.43 -19.07
CA GLY A 120 0.22 -0.10 -18.90
C GLY A 120 -0.60 0.77 -17.97
N ILE A 121 -1.79 0.27 -17.68
CA ILE A 121 -2.74 0.92 -16.76
C ILE A 121 -3.04 -0.07 -15.64
N PHE A 122 -3.07 0.41 -14.40
CA PHE A 122 -3.54 -0.38 -13.27
C PHE A 122 -5.02 -0.71 -13.44
N PRO A 123 -5.41 -1.97 -13.61
CA PRO A 123 -6.79 -2.33 -13.91
C PRO A 123 -7.67 -2.25 -12.67
N GLN A 124 -8.92 -1.85 -12.85
CA GLN A 124 -9.91 -1.88 -11.77
C GLN A 124 -10.25 -3.33 -11.39
N GLN A 125 -10.48 -4.19 -12.40
CA GLN A 125 -10.69 -5.61 -12.18
C GLN A 125 -9.35 -6.35 -12.17
N PRO A 126 -9.16 -7.36 -11.30
CA PRO A 126 -7.97 -8.19 -11.33
C PRO A 126 -7.75 -8.78 -12.72
N ASN A 127 -6.57 -8.57 -13.29
CA ASN A 127 -6.26 -8.91 -14.67
C ASN A 127 -4.76 -9.10 -14.93
N SER A 128 -4.03 -9.74 -14.02
CA SER A 128 -2.65 -10.07 -14.33
C SER A 128 -2.54 -11.34 -15.17
N PRO A 129 -1.44 -11.50 -15.91
CA PRO A 129 -1.11 -12.79 -16.51
C PRO A 129 -1.07 -13.87 -15.45
N LEU A 130 -1.42 -15.08 -15.83
CA LEU A 130 -1.41 -16.27 -14.98
C LEU A 130 -0.37 -17.25 -15.47
N MET A 131 0.22 -17.97 -14.53
CA MET A 131 1.09 -19.08 -14.89
C MET A 131 0.27 -20.17 -15.58
N THR A 132 0.61 -20.48 -16.82
CA THR A 132 -0.20 -21.32 -17.74
C THR A 132 0.28 -22.76 -17.84
N THR A 133 1.18 -23.21 -16.99
CA THR A 133 1.76 -24.56 -17.04
C THR A 133 0.72 -25.67 -16.97
N GLN A 134 -0.48 -25.38 -16.43
CA GLN A 134 -1.63 -26.29 -16.48
C GLN A 134 -2.95 -25.52 -16.62
N PRO A 135 -3.33 -25.10 -17.80
CA PRO A 135 -4.54 -24.31 -18.00
C PRO A 135 -5.83 -25.02 -17.57
N ASN A 136 -5.86 -26.35 -17.51
CA ASN A 136 -7.02 -27.13 -17.08
C ASN A 136 -7.08 -27.36 -15.56
N TYR A 137 -6.03 -27.06 -14.84
CA TYR A 137 -5.91 -27.28 -13.43
C TYR A 137 -6.92 -26.48 -12.61
N LEU A 138 -7.05 -25.21 -12.91
CA LEU A 138 -7.99 -24.32 -12.24
C LEU A 138 -9.46 -24.66 -12.47
N HIS A 139 -9.75 -25.42 -13.53
CA HIS A 139 -11.12 -25.77 -13.92
C HIS A 139 -11.57 -27.15 -13.46
N THR A 140 -10.63 -28.05 -13.20
CA THR A 140 -10.97 -29.44 -12.93
C THR A 140 -11.05 -29.77 -11.44
N GLY A 141 -10.53 -28.94 -10.57
CA GLY A 141 -10.48 -29.20 -9.12
C GLY A 141 -9.67 -30.41 -8.73
N ASN A 142 -8.91 -31.00 -9.66
CA ASN A 142 -8.17 -32.25 -9.49
C ASN A 142 -6.80 -31.99 -8.89
N TYR A 143 -6.75 -31.43 -7.71
CA TYR A 143 -5.51 -31.28 -6.94
C TYR A 143 -4.81 -32.61 -6.65
N HIS A 144 -5.53 -33.72 -6.81
CA HIS A 144 -5.10 -35.04 -6.38
C HIS A 144 -4.59 -35.93 -7.51
N ASP A 145 -4.62 -35.48 -8.74
CA ASP A 145 -4.23 -36.29 -9.92
C ASP A 145 -2.75 -36.69 -9.97
N GLY A 146 -1.97 -36.28 -8.98
CA GLY A 146 -0.53 -36.55 -8.96
C GLY A 146 0.23 -35.96 -10.16
N LYS A 147 -0.47 -35.28 -11.05
CA LYS A 147 0.13 -34.59 -12.17
C LYS A 147 0.68 -33.28 -11.68
N LYS A 148 1.93 -33.11 -11.88
CA LYS A 148 2.68 -31.89 -11.56
C LYS A 148 2.02 -30.69 -12.16
N SER A 149 1.27 -29.99 -11.35
CA SER A 149 0.59 -28.80 -11.79
C SER A 149 1.60 -27.72 -12.12
N LEU A 150 2.51 -27.46 -11.24
CA LEU A 150 3.43 -26.35 -11.33
C LEU A 150 4.76 -26.77 -10.70
N ALA A 151 5.84 -26.85 -11.48
CA ALA A 151 7.15 -27.30 -11.02
C ALA A 151 7.67 -26.52 -9.80
N ASP A 152 7.26 -25.26 -9.67
CA ASP A 152 7.60 -24.43 -8.51
C ASP A 152 6.72 -24.69 -7.30
N MET A 153 5.48 -25.15 -7.49
CA MET A 153 4.57 -25.46 -6.41
C MET A 153 4.95 -26.75 -5.70
N ASP A 154 5.42 -27.77 -6.43
CA ASP A 154 5.93 -29.02 -5.83
C ASP A 154 6.99 -28.74 -4.75
N LYS A 155 7.82 -27.74 -4.97
CA LYS A 155 8.85 -27.32 -4.01
C LYS A 155 8.27 -26.65 -2.78
N LEU A 156 7.16 -25.94 -2.91
CA LEU A 156 6.48 -25.28 -1.78
C LEU A 156 5.68 -26.27 -0.96
N ILE A 157 4.96 -27.20 -1.58
CA ILE A 157 4.18 -28.25 -0.91
C ILE A 157 5.03 -29.01 0.10
N GLY A 158 6.24 -29.43 -0.30
CA GLY A 158 7.19 -30.11 0.57
C GLY A 158 7.74 -29.25 1.72
N LYS A 159 7.38 -27.97 1.78
CA LYS A 159 7.84 -27.00 2.79
C LYS A 159 6.70 -26.45 3.66
N GLY A 160 5.58 -27.14 3.73
CA GLY A 160 4.45 -26.75 4.57
C GLY A 160 3.39 -25.91 3.87
N TYR A 161 3.52 -25.60 2.59
CA TYR A 161 2.48 -24.94 1.82
C TYR A 161 1.38 -25.93 1.42
N SER A 162 0.13 -25.47 1.51
CA SER A 162 -1.01 -26.23 1.01
C SER A 162 -1.21 -26.00 -0.49
N PRO A 163 -1.27 -27.05 -1.29
CA PRO A 163 -1.60 -26.90 -2.71
C PRO A 163 -3.00 -26.34 -2.92
N ILE A 164 -3.94 -26.67 -2.03
CA ILE A 164 -5.33 -26.23 -2.14
C ILE A 164 -5.48 -24.70 -2.04
N VAL A 165 -4.57 -24.04 -1.34
CA VAL A 165 -4.64 -22.58 -1.11
C VAL A 165 -3.57 -21.83 -1.86
N ALA A 166 -2.40 -22.44 -2.06
CA ALA A 166 -1.24 -21.77 -2.61
C ALA A 166 -1.25 -21.68 -4.13
N ASP A 167 -1.94 -22.58 -4.79
CA ASP A 167 -1.85 -22.80 -6.24
C ASP A 167 -3.15 -22.56 -7.02
N ASP A 168 -4.19 -22.12 -6.36
CA ASP A 168 -5.45 -21.80 -7.03
C ASP A 168 -5.24 -20.82 -8.18
N ILE A 169 -4.46 -19.78 -7.94
CA ILE A 169 -4.10 -18.79 -8.94
C ILE A 169 -2.66 -18.32 -8.66
N ILE A 170 -1.77 -18.51 -9.62
CA ILE A 170 -0.42 -17.95 -9.57
C ILE A 170 -0.31 -16.85 -10.60
N SER A 171 -0.17 -15.63 -10.13
CA SER A 171 0.01 -14.47 -10.98
C SER A 171 1.43 -14.36 -11.49
N GLU A 172 1.57 -14.03 -12.76
CA GLU A 172 2.82 -13.56 -13.33
C GLU A 172 2.89 -12.02 -13.25
N PRO A 173 4.08 -11.43 -13.25
CA PRO A 173 4.20 -9.99 -13.25
C PRO A 173 3.67 -9.38 -14.56
N TYR A 174 3.03 -8.24 -14.49
CA TYR A 174 2.68 -7.42 -15.66
C TYR A 174 3.90 -7.00 -16.45
N ALA A 175 4.97 -6.68 -15.73
CA ALA A 175 6.22 -6.19 -16.30
C ALA A 175 7.39 -6.55 -15.40
N LYS A 176 8.57 -6.65 -16.04
CA LYS A 176 9.88 -6.80 -15.39
C LYS A 176 10.82 -5.75 -15.94
N GLY A 177 11.64 -5.19 -15.08
CA GLY A 177 12.61 -4.17 -15.46
C GLY A 177 13.42 -3.69 -14.26
N THR A 178 14.14 -2.63 -14.44
CA THR A 178 14.98 -2.04 -13.38
C THR A 178 14.45 -0.71 -12.85
N LYS A 179 13.60 -0.05 -13.62
CA LYS A 179 13.05 1.26 -13.28
C LYS A 179 11.56 1.32 -13.50
N PHE A 180 10.84 1.51 -12.42
CA PHE A 180 9.37 1.60 -12.39
C PHE A 180 8.93 3.02 -12.06
N THR A 181 7.92 3.52 -12.76
CA THR A 181 7.27 4.80 -12.47
C THR A 181 5.76 4.58 -12.38
N SER A 182 5.21 4.88 -11.23
CA SER A 182 3.76 4.96 -11.00
C SER A 182 3.26 6.36 -11.30
N ARG A 183 2.11 6.48 -11.99
CA ARG A 183 1.43 7.75 -12.30
C ARG A 183 2.36 8.76 -12.98
N PRO A 184 3.01 8.42 -14.11
CA PRO A 184 3.95 9.30 -14.77
C PRO A 184 3.34 10.62 -15.24
N ASP A 185 2.04 10.67 -15.45
CA ASP A 185 1.22 11.80 -15.87
C ASP A 185 0.77 12.72 -14.72
N ASP A 186 1.00 12.32 -13.46
CA ASP A 186 0.50 13.05 -12.29
C ASP A 186 1.66 13.63 -11.47
N PRO A 187 1.94 14.93 -11.59
CA PRO A 187 3.07 15.55 -10.89
C PRO A 187 2.94 15.50 -9.37
N TYR A 188 1.72 15.34 -8.82
CA TYR A 188 1.50 15.33 -7.37
C TYR A 188 1.69 13.95 -6.75
N ASN A 189 1.58 12.88 -7.55
CA ASN A 189 1.62 11.51 -7.04
C ASN A 189 2.60 10.61 -7.78
N LYS A 190 3.41 11.15 -8.68
CA LYS A 190 4.43 10.40 -9.41
C LYS A 190 5.52 9.92 -8.47
N VAL A 191 5.77 8.61 -8.48
CA VAL A 191 6.89 7.96 -7.78
C VAL A 191 7.66 7.13 -8.76
N THR A 192 8.98 7.29 -8.79
CA THR A 192 9.89 6.42 -9.52
C THR A 192 10.68 5.57 -8.54
N ILE A 193 10.82 4.29 -8.84
CA ILE A 193 11.63 3.33 -8.07
C ILE A 193 12.59 2.66 -9.03
N GLU A 194 13.87 2.76 -8.74
CA GLU A 194 14.95 2.15 -9.51
C GLU A 194 15.67 1.11 -8.64
N SER A 195 15.85 -0.09 -9.17
CA SER A 195 16.60 -1.16 -8.50
C SER A 195 18.02 -1.22 -9.00
N LEU A 196 18.97 -1.18 -8.06
CA LEU A 196 20.40 -1.34 -8.31
C LEU A 196 20.89 -2.77 -8.03
N SER A 197 20.04 -3.65 -7.53
CA SER A 197 20.39 -5.00 -7.08
C SER A 197 19.84 -6.12 -7.95
N GLY A 198 18.89 -5.84 -8.81
CA GLY A 198 18.23 -6.83 -9.67
C GLY A 198 16.94 -6.29 -10.26
N ASP A 199 16.16 -7.16 -10.84
CA ASP A 199 14.91 -6.77 -11.49
C ASP A 199 13.84 -6.39 -10.49
N LEU A 200 13.05 -5.40 -10.86
CA LEU A 200 11.74 -5.12 -10.33
C LEU A 200 10.70 -5.94 -11.09
N GLN A 201 9.70 -6.41 -10.39
CA GLN A 201 8.55 -7.12 -10.94
C GLN A 201 7.27 -6.45 -10.42
N LEU A 202 6.37 -6.11 -11.32
CA LEU A 202 5.07 -5.51 -10.98
C LEU A 202 3.97 -6.55 -11.07
N PHE A 203 3.25 -6.78 -9.98
CA PHE A 203 2.17 -7.76 -9.88
C PHE A 203 0.83 -7.14 -9.52
N ASP A 204 -0.24 -7.81 -9.94
CA ASP A 204 -1.56 -7.64 -9.34
C ASP A 204 -1.78 -8.68 -8.24
N GLY A 205 -1.48 -8.31 -7.00
CA GLY A 205 -1.65 -9.21 -5.86
C GLY A 205 -3.12 -9.55 -5.56
N ARG A 206 -4.08 -8.80 -6.12
CA ARG A 206 -5.52 -9.04 -5.94
C ARG A 206 -6.01 -10.30 -6.67
N MET A 207 -5.19 -10.86 -7.56
CA MET A 207 -5.46 -12.16 -8.18
C MET A 207 -5.42 -13.30 -7.17
N ASN A 208 -4.80 -13.09 -6.00
CA ASN A 208 -4.79 -14.05 -4.91
C ASN A 208 -5.86 -13.74 -3.88
N HIS A 209 -6.32 -14.78 -3.21
CA HIS A 209 -7.16 -14.64 -2.03
C HIS A 209 -6.49 -13.77 -0.97
N ASN A 210 -7.25 -12.90 -0.35
CA ASN A 210 -6.84 -12.10 0.82
C ASN A 210 -5.75 -11.06 0.57
N ASN A 211 -5.43 -10.73 -0.66
CA ASN A 211 -4.58 -9.60 -0.96
C ASN A 211 -5.32 -8.54 -1.77
N GLY A 212 -5.15 -7.30 -1.37
CA GLY A 212 -5.81 -6.16 -1.99
C GLY A 212 -4.86 -5.19 -2.71
N TRP A 213 -3.61 -5.58 -3.00
CA TRP A 213 -2.55 -4.65 -3.40
C TRP A 213 -2.02 -4.88 -4.81
N PHE A 214 -1.51 -3.82 -5.44
CA PHE A 214 -0.49 -3.98 -6.47
C PHE A 214 0.86 -4.08 -5.80
N VAL A 215 1.73 -4.97 -6.26
CA VAL A 215 2.99 -5.28 -5.59
C VAL A 215 4.17 -5.02 -6.52
N LEU A 216 5.10 -4.21 -6.06
CA LEU A 216 6.43 -4.10 -6.66
C LEU A 216 7.39 -4.97 -5.85
N ARG A 217 8.12 -5.87 -6.52
CA ARG A 217 8.96 -6.88 -5.89
C ARG A 217 10.33 -7.00 -6.52
N SER A 218 11.34 -7.21 -5.69
CA SER A 218 12.65 -7.73 -6.12
C SER A 218 12.93 -9.05 -5.43
N ASN A 219 13.21 -10.09 -6.20
CA ASN A 219 13.64 -11.37 -5.64
C ASN A 219 15.09 -11.27 -5.15
N ILE A 220 15.37 -11.92 -4.03
CA ILE A 220 16.73 -12.02 -3.49
C ILE A 220 17.55 -12.99 -4.35
N LYS A 221 18.73 -12.54 -4.80
CA LYS A 221 19.64 -13.36 -5.59
C LYS A 221 20.35 -14.42 -4.75
N PRO A 222 20.72 -15.57 -5.34
CA PRO A 222 21.47 -16.60 -4.64
C PRO A 222 22.78 -16.08 -4.06
N GLY A 223 23.12 -16.47 -2.84
CA GLY A 223 24.40 -16.17 -2.20
C GLY A 223 24.60 -14.73 -1.72
N VAL A 224 23.67 -13.82 -2.02
CA VAL A 224 23.81 -12.41 -1.67
C VAL A 224 23.31 -12.17 -0.25
N THR A 225 24.13 -11.46 0.55
CA THR A 225 23.77 -11.04 1.91
C THR A 225 23.84 -9.53 2.08
N LYS A 226 24.81 -8.85 1.44
CA LYS A 226 24.97 -7.40 1.51
C LYS A 226 24.36 -6.71 0.30
N GLY A 227 23.56 -5.68 0.55
CA GLY A 227 22.82 -5.01 -0.51
C GLY A 227 21.94 -5.97 -1.32
N ALA A 228 21.36 -6.96 -0.66
CA ALA A 228 20.50 -7.95 -1.31
C ALA A 228 19.33 -7.29 -2.05
N VAL A 229 18.86 -6.15 -1.52
CA VAL A 229 18.03 -5.19 -2.23
C VAL A 229 18.65 -3.80 -2.08
N LYS A 230 18.72 -3.08 -3.19
CA LYS A 230 19.06 -1.64 -3.22
C LYS A 230 18.11 -0.94 -4.16
N TRP A 231 17.23 -0.10 -3.60
CA TRP A 231 16.29 0.69 -4.36
C TRP A 231 16.53 2.17 -4.14
N ILE A 232 16.40 2.95 -5.21
CA ILE A 232 16.30 4.40 -5.16
C ILE A 232 14.88 4.78 -5.42
N ILE A 233 14.23 5.39 -4.43
CA ILE A 233 12.86 5.91 -4.53
C ILE A 233 12.95 7.41 -4.75
N THR A 234 12.43 7.88 -5.87
CA THR A 234 12.38 9.30 -6.24
C THR A 234 10.92 9.76 -6.28
N PRO A 235 10.40 10.36 -5.20
CA PRO A 235 9.11 11.04 -5.25
C PRO A 235 9.22 12.31 -6.07
N ASN A 236 8.19 12.67 -6.81
CA ASN A 236 8.14 13.97 -7.47
C ASN A 236 7.70 15.04 -6.46
N VAL A 237 8.66 15.81 -5.95
CA VAL A 237 8.39 16.89 -5.00
C VAL A 237 7.92 18.13 -5.75
N VAL A 238 6.71 18.57 -5.47
CA VAL A 238 6.16 19.83 -5.99
C VAL A 238 6.42 20.91 -4.95
N ALA A 239 7.18 21.94 -5.37
CA ALA A 239 7.43 23.10 -4.51
C ALA A 239 6.09 23.77 -4.15
N ASP A 240 6.00 24.32 -2.95
CA ASP A 240 4.85 25.07 -2.44
C ASP A 240 3.52 24.32 -2.43
N TRP A 241 3.53 23.00 -2.63
CA TRP A 241 2.31 22.22 -2.48
C TRP A 241 1.75 22.38 -1.07
N MET A 242 0.45 22.63 -1.01
CA MET A 242 -0.30 22.69 0.25
C MET A 242 -1.43 21.66 0.25
N TYR A 243 -1.58 20.98 1.37
CA TYR A 243 -2.70 20.09 1.61
C TYR A 243 -4.02 20.88 1.53
N GLN A 244 -4.92 20.43 0.67
CA GLN A 244 -6.22 21.07 0.55
C GLN A 244 -7.09 20.75 1.78
N PRO A 245 -7.90 21.70 2.27
CA PRO A 245 -8.77 21.45 3.40
C PRO A 245 -9.65 20.22 3.19
N VAL A 246 -9.72 19.35 4.19
CA VAL A 246 -10.63 18.20 4.22
C VAL A 246 -11.61 18.40 5.35
N ILE A 247 -12.90 18.23 5.06
CA ILE A 247 -13.97 18.38 6.04
C ILE A 247 -14.35 17.01 6.56
N GLN A 248 -14.06 16.77 7.83
CA GLN A 248 -14.37 15.53 8.53
C GLN A 248 -15.71 15.65 9.24
N THR A 249 -16.63 14.75 8.93
CA THR A 249 -17.96 14.67 9.52
C THR A 249 -18.20 13.27 10.08
N SER A 250 -19.26 13.11 10.89
CA SER A 250 -19.71 11.79 11.34
C SER A 250 -20.24 11.00 10.14
N GLN A 251 -19.73 9.79 9.93
CA GLN A 251 -20.16 8.89 8.85
C GLN A 251 -21.57 8.33 9.07
N ILE A 252 -22.03 8.30 10.30
CA ILE A 252 -23.40 7.86 10.67
C ILE A 252 -24.38 9.02 10.78
N GLY A 253 -23.94 10.24 10.46
CA GLY A 253 -24.75 11.45 10.61
C GLY A 253 -24.79 11.98 12.03
N TYR A 254 -25.75 12.87 12.28
CA TYR A 254 -25.96 13.56 13.56
C TYR A 254 -27.43 13.54 13.96
N HIS A 255 -27.70 13.27 15.23
CA HIS A 255 -29.04 13.39 15.74
C HIS A 255 -29.45 14.87 15.89
N PRO A 256 -30.72 15.28 15.60
CA PRO A 256 -31.14 16.67 15.68
C PRO A 256 -30.86 17.38 17.00
N THR A 257 -30.91 16.66 18.11
CA THR A 257 -30.76 17.22 19.46
C THR A 257 -29.35 17.11 20.04
N GLN A 258 -28.42 16.42 19.38
CA GLN A 258 -27.05 16.33 19.85
C GLN A 258 -26.23 17.57 19.47
N ASP A 259 -25.11 17.76 20.15
CA ASP A 259 -24.09 18.71 19.71
C ASP A 259 -23.48 18.23 18.38
N LYS A 260 -23.39 19.15 17.42
CA LYS A 260 -22.91 18.86 16.08
C LYS A 260 -21.67 19.68 15.77
N GLU A 261 -20.56 18.99 15.62
CA GLU A 261 -19.30 19.58 15.18
C GLU A 261 -18.75 18.82 13.97
N ALA A 262 -18.24 19.54 13.01
CA ALA A 262 -17.34 19.03 11.96
C ALA A 262 -15.94 19.60 12.19
N VAL A 263 -14.93 18.90 11.67
CA VAL A 263 -13.53 19.32 11.76
C VAL A 263 -13.02 19.61 10.36
N ILE A 264 -12.40 20.78 10.17
CA ILE A 264 -11.67 21.10 8.97
C ILE A 264 -10.18 20.84 9.23
N GLU A 265 -9.63 19.88 8.53
CA GLU A 265 -8.22 19.52 8.56
C GLU A 265 -7.51 20.25 7.42
N MET A 266 -6.51 21.05 7.74
CA MET A 266 -5.77 21.88 6.79
C MET A 266 -4.27 21.59 6.87
N ASP A 267 -3.50 22.01 5.87
CA ASP A 267 -2.04 22.03 5.93
C ASP A 267 -1.58 22.81 7.19
N ILE A 268 -0.52 22.34 7.85
CA ILE A 268 0.00 23.01 9.05
C ILE A 268 0.42 24.47 8.80
N ARG A 269 0.75 24.80 7.55
CA ARG A 269 1.10 26.15 7.09
C ARG A 269 -0.11 27.00 6.74
N ASP A 270 -1.28 26.37 6.55
CA ASP A 270 -2.52 27.09 6.21
C ASP A 270 -3.13 27.67 7.47
N ASN A 271 -3.09 28.99 7.58
CA ASN A 271 -3.68 29.74 8.69
C ASN A 271 -4.95 30.51 8.27
N ARG A 272 -5.46 30.27 7.07
CA ARG A 272 -6.70 30.92 6.60
C ARG A 272 -7.87 30.49 7.47
N LYS A 273 -8.80 31.39 7.66
CA LYS A 273 -10.02 31.15 8.43
C LYS A 273 -11.18 31.78 7.70
N GLU A 274 -11.76 31.02 6.81
CA GLU A 274 -12.89 31.45 5.99
C GLU A 274 -14.22 30.95 6.60
N THR A 275 -15.32 31.49 6.13
CA THR A 275 -16.66 31.06 6.55
C THR A 275 -16.99 29.71 5.94
N ALA A 276 -17.42 28.78 6.77
CA ALA A 276 -18.00 27.51 6.35
C ALA A 276 -19.52 27.66 6.11
N GLN A 277 -20.05 26.97 5.13
CA GLN A 277 -21.48 26.95 4.79
C GLN A 277 -22.06 25.58 5.09
N ILE A 278 -23.18 25.57 5.81
CA ILE A 278 -24.01 24.37 5.97
C ILE A 278 -25.09 24.46 4.89
N ILE A 279 -25.12 23.49 4.01
CA ILE A 279 -25.95 23.46 2.82
C ILE A 279 -26.90 22.29 2.92
N ARG A 280 -28.20 22.53 2.89
CA ARG A 280 -29.23 21.51 2.77
C ARG A 280 -29.40 21.12 1.31
N ILE A 281 -29.61 19.85 1.07
CA ILE A 281 -29.85 19.26 -0.25
C ILE A 281 -31.29 18.73 -0.26
N ASP A 282 -32.12 19.31 -1.11
CA ASP A 282 -33.49 18.91 -1.33
C ASP A 282 -33.69 18.49 -2.81
N ALA A 283 -34.84 17.93 -3.15
CA ALA A 283 -35.16 17.54 -4.53
C ALA A 283 -35.09 18.72 -5.53
N ASP A 284 -35.35 19.92 -5.04
CA ASP A 284 -35.36 21.14 -5.84
C ASP A 284 -33.97 21.82 -5.94
N GLY A 285 -32.96 21.27 -5.24
CA GLY A 285 -31.59 21.78 -5.27
C GLY A 285 -30.98 22.02 -3.90
N GLU A 286 -29.98 22.88 -3.88
CA GLU A 286 -29.15 23.16 -2.71
C GLU A 286 -29.48 24.53 -2.12
N LYS A 287 -29.58 24.58 -0.78
CA LYS A 287 -29.84 25.84 -0.07
C LYS A 287 -28.87 25.99 1.10
N VAL A 288 -28.18 27.11 1.16
CA VAL A 288 -27.39 27.49 2.35
C VAL A 288 -28.34 27.79 3.49
N VAL A 289 -28.27 26.99 4.56
CA VAL A 289 -29.11 27.16 5.76
C VAL A 289 -28.39 27.87 6.88
N LYS A 290 -27.03 27.83 6.88
CA LYS A 290 -26.22 28.49 7.89
C LYS A 290 -24.84 28.82 7.37
N ASN A 291 -24.33 29.98 7.77
CA ASN A 291 -22.93 30.35 7.66
C ASN A 291 -22.28 30.28 9.05
N VAL A 292 -21.12 29.65 9.14
CA VAL A 292 -20.39 29.44 10.40
C VAL A 292 -18.97 29.93 10.26
N THR A 293 -18.53 30.78 11.20
CA THR A 293 -17.10 31.11 11.33
C THR A 293 -16.46 29.99 12.16
N PRO A 294 -15.54 29.20 11.58
CA PRO A 294 -14.94 28.09 12.29
C PRO A 294 -14.12 28.57 13.50
N ALA A 295 -14.16 27.82 14.59
CA ALA A 295 -13.31 28.04 15.76
C ALA A 295 -11.94 27.40 15.55
N ASN A 296 -10.87 28.06 15.96
CA ASN A 296 -9.54 27.45 15.92
C ASN A 296 -9.43 26.36 16.98
N TRP A 297 -9.07 25.16 16.59
CA TRP A 297 -8.74 24.08 17.53
C TRP A 297 -7.22 24.05 17.79
N GLY A 298 -6.40 24.29 16.76
CA GLY A 298 -4.95 24.31 16.88
C GLY A 298 -4.24 23.35 15.95
N LYS A 299 -2.92 23.26 16.15
CA LYS A 299 -2.03 22.43 15.32
C LYS A 299 -1.72 21.11 16.01
N PHE A 300 -1.80 20.02 15.26
CA PHE A 300 -1.40 18.70 15.73
C PHE A 300 -0.73 17.91 14.59
N LEU A 301 0.43 17.36 14.87
CA LEU A 301 1.29 16.70 13.87
C LEU A 301 1.56 17.61 12.67
N ARG A 302 1.08 17.25 11.49
CA ARG A 302 1.28 17.98 10.22
C ARG A 302 0.09 18.79 9.77
N TYR A 303 -0.91 18.96 10.62
CA TYR A 303 -2.15 19.62 10.27
C TYR A 303 -2.49 20.76 11.22
N ASN A 304 -3.29 21.67 10.70
CA ASN A 304 -3.97 22.73 11.44
C ASN A 304 -5.48 22.47 11.38
N TYR A 305 -6.15 22.52 12.53
CA TYR A 305 -7.55 22.12 12.64
C TYR A 305 -8.45 23.27 13.02
N LEU A 306 -9.60 23.34 12.36
CA LEU A 306 -10.69 24.22 12.73
C LEU A 306 -11.93 23.39 13.07
N LYS A 307 -12.80 23.91 13.95
CA LYS A 307 -14.08 23.32 14.31
C LYS A 307 -15.22 24.14 13.76
N VAL A 308 -16.21 23.47 13.19
CA VAL A 308 -17.45 24.05 12.67
C VAL A 308 -18.60 23.52 13.52
N ASN A 309 -19.16 24.38 14.36
CA ASN A 309 -20.32 24.03 15.18
C ASN A 309 -21.62 24.43 14.45
N PHE A 310 -22.48 23.44 14.28
CA PHE A 310 -23.80 23.60 13.67
C PHE A 310 -24.93 22.95 14.48
N THR A 311 -24.78 22.91 15.80
CA THR A 311 -25.72 22.31 16.75
C THR A 311 -27.14 22.84 16.63
N ASP A 312 -27.32 24.09 16.21
CA ASP A 312 -28.61 24.74 16.00
C ASP A 312 -29.31 24.35 14.69
N VAL A 313 -28.69 23.65 13.80
CA VAL A 313 -29.34 23.03 12.63
C VAL A 313 -30.05 21.76 13.10
N LYS A 314 -31.33 21.87 13.43
CA LYS A 314 -32.10 20.78 14.06
C LYS A 314 -33.07 20.08 13.11
N GLU A 315 -33.33 20.66 11.98
CA GLU A 315 -34.24 20.09 11.01
C GLU A 315 -33.62 18.83 10.37
N PRO A 316 -34.29 17.67 10.38
CA PRO A 316 -33.81 16.48 9.71
C PRO A 316 -33.70 16.69 8.19
N GLY A 317 -32.67 16.12 7.57
CA GLY A 317 -32.45 16.24 6.14
C GLY A 317 -31.06 15.81 5.71
N LEU A 318 -30.79 15.93 4.43
CA LEU A 318 -29.46 15.71 3.85
C LEU A 318 -28.71 17.05 3.80
N TYR A 319 -27.50 17.02 4.33
CA TYR A 319 -26.66 18.22 4.40
C TYR A 319 -25.25 17.95 3.95
N LYS A 320 -24.58 18.99 3.46
CA LYS A 320 -23.14 19.02 3.25
C LYS A 320 -22.55 20.30 3.84
N ILE A 321 -21.28 20.27 4.13
CA ILE A 321 -20.51 21.41 4.61
C ILE A 321 -19.55 21.82 3.52
N LYS A 322 -19.53 23.09 3.17
CA LYS A 322 -18.60 23.68 2.22
C LYS A 322 -17.66 24.63 2.94
N TYR A 323 -16.38 24.51 2.70
CA TYR A 323 -15.34 25.41 3.18
C TYR A 323 -14.37 25.72 2.04
N ASN A 324 -14.33 26.96 1.58
CA ASN A 324 -13.62 27.36 0.36
C ASN A 324 -14.06 26.49 -0.85
N THR A 325 -13.13 25.79 -1.47
CA THR A 325 -13.40 24.86 -2.58
C THR A 325 -13.74 23.45 -2.12
N SER A 326 -13.49 23.13 -0.86
CA SER A 326 -13.71 21.80 -0.28
C SER A 326 -15.17 21.61 0.16
N VAL A 327 -15.66 20.39 -0.02
CA VAL A 327 -17.02 19.99 0.38
C VAL A 327 -16.90 18.69 1.18
N SER A 328 -17.71 18.54 2.23
CA SER A 328 -17.80 17.29 2.98
C SER A 328 -18.34 16.14 2.12
N PRO A 329 -18.00 14.90 2.47
CA PRO A 329 -18.60 13.73 1.85
C PRO A 329 -20.10 13.74 1.96
#